data_de67ad2a4785fcaaad65e4307d8e638f
#
_entry.id   de67ad2a4785fcaaad65e4307d8e638f
#
_cell.length_a   1.000
_cell.length_b   1.000
_cell.length_c   1.000
_cell.angle_alpha   90.00
_cell.angle_beta   90.00
_cell.angle_gamma   90.00
#
_symmetry.space_group_name_H-M   'P 1'
#
loop_
_entity.id
_entity.type
_entity.pdbx_description
1 polymer ?
#
loop_
_entity_poly.entity_id
_entity_poly.type
_entity_poly.pdbx_seq_one_letter_code
_entity_poly.pdbx_strand_id
1 'polypeptide(L)'
;MSGKDKQQEQTIAKDLVVLRSLVEASSSDVLVLSLCEKDDAMIMEETGKIFKKKMEMKTGIAFPTSISVNNCICHFSPLKSNQDYILKEGDLVKIDLGVHVDGFIANVAHTFVVDVAQRTQVTGRKADVIKAIHLCDEAVLRLVKPGNQNTQVTEALNKAAHSLNCTPIEGMLSHQLKQHVVDGEKTIIQNLTDQQKKDHEKVELAVHEVYAVDVLVSSGEGKNPSKQHGLKMKTSHAFFSEVEKCFDAMPFTLRLQLTLVLGGEASQPQETK
;
A
#
# COMPACT_ATOMS: atom_id res chain seq x y z
N MET A 1 4.71 5.81 27.43
CA MET A 1 4.95 5.89 25.98
C MET A 1 6.35 6.42 25.72
N SER A 2 7.15 5.69 24.98
CA SER A 2 8.47 6.15 24.54
C SER A 2 8.33 7.26 23.50
N GLY A 3 9.41 8.04 23.25
CA GLY A 3 9.39 9.04 22.18
C GLY A 3 9.13 8.42 20.78
N LYS A 4 9.53 7.15 20.60
CA LYS A 4 9.31 6.37 19.38
C LYS A 4 7.83 6.01 19.18
N ASP A 5 7.11 5.63 20.25
CA ASP A 5 5.67 5.30 20.18
C ASP A 5 4.86 6.53 19.72
N LYS A 6 5.16 7.71 20.26
CA LYS A 6 4.51 8.96 19.84
C LYS A 6 4.77 9.31 18.39
N GLN A 7 5.94 9.01 17.89
CA GLN A 7 6.31 9.26 16.49
C GLN A 7 5.55 8.35 15.54
N GLN A 8 5.42 7.06 15.89
CA GLN A 8 4.63 6.11 15.13
C GLN A 8 3.15 6.50 15.09
N GLU A 9 2.57 6.90 16.23
CA GLU A 9 1.17 7.38 16.29
C GLU A 9 0.94 8.62 15.40
N GLN A 10 1.88 9.56 15.40
CA GLN A 10 1.79 10.74 14.54
C GLN A 10 1.88 10.38 13.05
N THR A 11 2.71 9.40 12.70
CA THR A 11 2.81 8.91 11.32
C THR A 11 1.49 8.29 10.87
N ILE A 12 0.90 7.41 11.67
CA ILE A 12 -0.40 6.78 11.41
C ILE A 12 -1.52 7.83 11.26
N ALA A 13 -1.54 8.84 12.14
CA ALA A 13 -2.55 9.89 12.06
C ALA A 13 -2.48 10.69 10.74
N LYS A 14 -1.29 10.92 10.21
CA LYS A 14 -1.11 11.61 8.92
C LYS A 14 -1.54 10.76 7.74
N ASP A 15 -1.20 9.48 7.76
CA ASP A 15 -1.61 8.51 6.75
C ASP A 15 -3.14 8.45 6.61
N LEU A 16 -3.84 8.37 7.75
CA LEU A 16 -5.31 8.37 7.78
C LEU A 16 -5.94 9.68 7.25
N VAL A 17 -5.33 10.84 7.50
CA VAL A 17 -5.82 12.13 6.98
C VAL A 17 -5.72 12.16 5.46
N VAL A 18 -4.61 11.69 4.91
CA VAL A 18 -4.37 11.63 3.46
C VAL A 18 -5.35 10.66 2.81
N LEU A 19 -5.48 9.44 3.32
CA LEU A 19 -6.44 8.45 2.84
C LEU A 19 -7.87 9.00 2.79
N ARG A 20 -8.33 9.62 3.88
CA ARG A 20 -9.68 10.21 3.94
C ARG A 20 -9.92 11.25 2.85
N SER A 21 -8.98 12.16 2.65
CA SER A 21 -9.07 13.17 1.61
C SER A 21 -9.10 12.57 0.20
N LEU A 22 -8.39 11.45 0.01
CA LEU A 22 -8.36 10.75 -1.27
C LEU A 22 -9.67 10.03 -1.55
N VAL A 23 -10.26 9.37 -0.55
CA VAL A 23 -11.58 8.75 -0.65
C VAL A 23 -12.65 9.79 -0.98
N GLU A 24 -12.64 10.95 -0.31
CA GLU A 24 -13.58 12.06 -0.57
C GLU A 24 -13.42 12.66 -1.98
N ALA A 25 -12.21 12.59 -2.57
CA ALA A 25 -11.95 13.06 -3.93
C ALA A 25 -12.27 12.04 -5.02
N SER A 26 -12.51 10.77 -4.66
CA SER A 26 -12.71 9.68 -5.60
C SER A 26 -14.20 9.59 -6.01
N SER A 27 -14.57 10.32 -7.03
CA SER A 27 -15.92 10.33 -7.65
C SER A 27 -15.86 9.90 -9.12
N SER A 28 -17.02 9.69 -9.74
CA SER A 28 -17.11 9.44 -11.19
C SER A 28 -16.41 10.53 -11.99
N ASP A 29 -15.92 10.15 -13.16
CA ASP A 29 -15.21 10.99 -14.11
C ASP A 29 -13.83 11.51 -13.66
N VAL A 30 -13.33 11.06 -12.50
CA VAL A 30 -11.99 11.39 -12.04
C VAL A 30 -10.97 10.36 -12.55
N LEU A 31 -9.81 10.85 -13.01
CA LEU A 31 -8.67 10.05 -13.44
C LEU A 31 -7.90 9.50 -12.25
N VAL A 32 -7.57 8.20 -12.28
CA VAL A 32 -6.78 7.55 -11.23
C VAL A 32 -5.40 8.19 -11.08
N LEU A 33 -4.74 8.56 -12.19
CA LEU A 33 -3.46 9.27 -12.16
C LEU A 33 -3.56 10.59 -11.39
N SER A 34 -4.62 11.37 -11.62
CA SER A 34 -4.79 12.66 -10.94
C SER A 34 -4.96 12.50 -9.43
N LEU A 35 -5.63 11.44 -8.99
CA LEU A 35 -5.75 11.09 -7.58
C LEU A 35 -4.41 10.68 -6.98
N CYS A 36 -3.63 9.87 -7.69
CA CYS A 36 -2.30 9.49 -7.24
C CYS A 36 -1.34 10.68 -7.14
N GLU A 37 -1.36 11.60 -8.12
CA GLU A 37 -0.54 12.83 -8.08
C GLU A 37 -0.95 13.76 -6.92
N LYS A 38 -2.26 13.88 -6.67
CA LYS A 38 -2.79 14.64 -5.52
C LYS A 38 -2.30 14.04 -4.21
N ASP A 39 -2.35 12.72 -4.08
CA ASP A 39 -1.94 12.01 -2.89
C ASP A 39 -0.44 12.16 -2.62
N ASP A 40 0.40 11.93 -3.62
CA ASP A 40 1.85 12.13 -3.52
C ASP A 40 2.19 13.54 -2.99
N ALA A 41 1.50 14.57 -3.50
CA ALA A 41 1.68 15.96 -3.05
C ALA A 41 1.21 16.16 -1.59
N MET A 42 0.07 15.56 -1.22
CA MET A 42 -0.46 15.65 0.15
C MET A 42 0.43 14.93 1.16
N ILE A 43 0.96 13.76 0.83
CA ILE A 43 1.91 13.04 1.70
C ILE A 43 3.13 13.93 1.98
N MET A 44 3.72 14.51 0.94
CA MET A 44 4.89 15.38 1.10
C MET A 44 4.56 16.63 1.93
N GLU A 45 3.38 17.23 1.73
CA GLU A 45 2.95 18.39 2.50
C GLU A 45 2.69 18.05 3.97
N GLU A 46 1.90 16.99 4.24
CA GLU A 46 1.49 16.63 5.60
C GLU A 46 2.66 16.09 6.43
N THR A 47 3.53 15.29 5.84
CA THR A 47 4.73 14.79 6.52
C THR A 47 5.76 15.90 6.74
N GLY A 48 5.91 16.83 5.80
CA GLY A 48 6.77 18.01 5.93
C GLY A 48 6.35 19.00 7.03
N LYS A 49 5.11 18.93 7.53
CA LYS A 49 4.63 19.72 8.67
C LYS A 49 5.12 19.17 10.02
N ILE A 50 5.55 17.91 10.07
CA ILE A 50 6.03 17.24 11.27
C ILE A 50 7.47 17.69 11.52
N PHE A 51 7.77 18.12 12.75
CA PHE A 51 9.12 18.45 13.22
C PHE A 51 9.93 19.48 12.41
N LYS A 52 9.32 20.57 11.93
CA LYS A 52 9.96 21.70 11.20
C LYS A 52 11.29 22.21 11.80
N LYS A 53 11.62 21.87 13.05
CA LYS A 53 12.83 22.30 13.75
C LYS A 53 13.99 21.31 13.69
N LYS A 54 13.80 20.07 13.19
CA LYS A 54 14.86 19.07 13.05
C LYS A 54 15.17 18.87 11.57
N MET A 55 16.19 19.52 11.06
CA MET A 55 16.62 19.46 9.65
C MET A 55 17.12 18.06 9.20
N GLU A 56 17.29 17.11 10.12
CA GLU A 56 17.86 15.79 9.83
C GLU A 56 16.81 14.67 9.64
N MET A 57 15.52 14.94 9.94
CA MET A 57 14.48 13.92 9.84
C MET A 57 13.98 13.80 8.40
N LYS A 58 14.18 12.64 7.80
CA LYS A 58 13.59 12.31 6.50
C LYS A 58 12.11 11.94 6.67
N THR A 59 11.25 12.53 5.88
CA THR A 59 9.81 12.24 5.83
C THR A 59 9.35 12.09 4.40
N GLY A 60 8.33 11.28 4.15
CA GLY A 60 7.80 11.13 2.81
C GLY A 60 6.98 9.87 2.59
N ILE A 61 6.99 9.41 1.36
CA ILE A 61 6.27 8.23 0.89
C ILE A 61 6.98 6.97 1.38
N ALA A 62 6.27 6.07 2.07
CA ALA A 62 6.74 4.74 2.44
C ALA A 62 6.20 3.64 1.54
N PHE A 63 5.08 3.90 0.86
CA PHE A 63 4.51 3.01 -0.13
C PHE A 63 3.87 3.85 -1.25
N PRO A 64 4.17 3.56 -2.54
CA PRO A 64 3.61 4.31 -3.66
C PRO A 64 2.09 4.23 -3.66
N THR A 65 1.42 5.38 -3.70
CA THR A 65 -0.03 5.41 -3.80
C THR A 65 -0.52 4.57 -4.96
N SER A 66 -1.36 3.61 -4.67
CA SER A 66 -2.03 2.77 -5.63
C SER A 66 -3.54 2.86 -5.51
N ILE A 67 -4.22 2.90 -6.66
CA ILE A 67 -5.68 2.97 -6.75
C ILE A 67 -6.14 1.91 -7.73
N SER A 68 -6.49 0.74 -7.21
CA SER A 68 -6.82 -0.43 -8.01
C SER A 68 -8.33 -0.60 -8.13
N VAL A 69 -8.83 -0.72 -9.37
CA VAL A 69 -10.25 -0.68 -9.69
C VAL A 69 -10.76 -2.07 -10.09
N ASN A 70 -11.90 -2.47 -9.56
CA ASN A 70 -12.63 -3.71 -9.86
C ASN A 70 -11.73 -4.96 -9.75
N ASN A 71 -11.45 -5.64 -10.86
CA ASN A 71 -10.64 -6.87 -10.94
C ASN A 71 -9.13 -6.64 -10.92
N CYS A 72 -8.65 -5.41 -10.97
CA CYS A 72 -7.26 -5.11 -10.65
C CYS A 72 -7.05 -5.40 -9.16
N ILE A 73 -6.16 -6.34 -8.83
CA ILE A 73 -6.00 -6.83 -7.46
C ILE A 73 -5.46 -5.72 -6.55
N CYS A 74 -4.26 -5.22 -6.85
CA CYS A 74 -3.55 -4.20 -6.08
C CYS A 74 -2.49 -3.48 -6.94
N HIS A 75 -1.83 -2.50 -6.35
CA HIS A 75 -0.62 -1.82 -6.85
C HIS A 75 -0.76 -1.11 -8.21
N PHE A 76 -1.98 -0.75 -8.62
CA PHE A 76 -2.16 0.08 -9.81
C PHE A 76 -1.79 1.53 -9.50
N SER A 77 -0.62 1.92 -9.96
CA SER A 77 0.02 3.21 -9.71
C SER A 77 0.51 3.81 -11.04
N PRO A 78 -0.41 4.38 -11.86
CA PRO A 78 -0.09 4.77 -13.24
C PRO A 78 0.88 5.95 -13.31
N LEU A 79 1.65 5.99 -14.40
CA LEU A 79 2.46 7.13 -14.84
C LEU A 79 1.75 7.84 -16.00
N LYS A 80 2.16 9.07 -16.32
CA LYS A 80 1.64 9.84 -17.48
C LYS A 80 1.77 9.11 -18.82
N SER A 81 2.75 8.23 -18.95
CA SER A 81 2.98 7.38 -20.12
C SER A 81 2.12 6.12 -20.15
N ASN A 82 1.44 5.78 -19.06
CA ASN A 82 0.61 4.58 -18.99
C ASN A 82 -0.83 4.90 -19.44
N GLN A 83 -1.56 3.83 -19.79
CA GLN A 83 -3.00 3.92 -19.93
C GLN A 83 -3.61 4.15 -18.55
N ASP A 84 -4.32 5.27 -18.41
CA ASP A 84 -5.01 5.63 -17.17
C ASP A 84 -6.44 5.07 -17.15
N TYR A 85 -7.07 5.15 -15.99
CA TYR A 85 -8.44 4.72 -15.76
C TYR A 85 -9.29 5.90 -15.25
N ILE A 86 -10.47 6.08 -15.84
CA ILE A 86 -11.47 7.04 -15.37
C ILE A 86 -12.46 6.30 -14.49
N LEU A 87 -12.61 6.73 -13.25
CA LEU A 87 -13.56 6.15 -12.30
C LEU A 87 -14.99 6.30 -12.79
N LYS A 88 -15.81 5.28 -12.53
CA LYS A 88 -17.24 5.24 -12.89
C LYS A 88 -18.07 4.96 -11.66
N GLU A 89 -19.31 5.44 -11.66
CA GLU A 89 -20.30 5.08 -10.65
C GLU A 89 -20.39 3.55 -10.48
N GLY A 90 -20.36 3.11 -9.25
CA GLY A 90 -20.40 1.69 -8.91
C GLY A 90 -19.08 0.93 -8.99
N ASP A 91 -17.97 1.54 -9.41
CA ASP A 91 -16.65 0.90 -9.37
C ASP A 91 -16.25 0.53 -7.94
N LEU A 92 -15.70 -0.67 -7.76
CA LEU A 92 -15.07 -1.10 -6.51
C LEU A 92 -13.61 -0.61 -6.53
N VAL A 93 -13.29 0.33 -5.68
CA VAL A 93 -11.97 0.96 -5.61
C VAL A 93 -11.24 0.52 -4.35
N LYS A 94 -9.97 0.19 -4.51
CA LYS A 94 -9.02 -0.13 -3.43
C LYS A 94 -7.90 0.90 -3.48
N ILE A 95 -7.84 1.73 -2.45
CA ILE A 95 -6.75 2.69 -2.25
C ILE A 95 -5.77 2.07 -1.25
N ASP A 96 -4.49 2.18 -1.54
CA ASP A 96 -3.41 1.74 -0.67
C ASP A 96 -2.26 2.74 -0.80
N LEU A 97 -1.79 3.23 0.33
CA LEU A 97 -0.74 4.24 0.44
C LEU A 97 0.04 4.08 1.73
N GLY A 98 1.22 4.66 1.80
CA GLY A 98 2.02 4.64 3.00
C GLY A 98 2.91 5.86 3.16
N VAL A 99 3.06 6.28 4.39
CA VAL A 99 3.92 7.40 4.77
C VAL A 99 5.00 6.97 5.76
N HIS A 100 6.10 7.69 5.80
CA HIS A 100 7.09 7.51 6.85
C HIS A 100 7.55 8.83 7.46
N VAL A 101 7.90 8.78 8.72
CA VAL A 101 8.56 9.84 9.46
C VAL A 101 9.76 9.25 10.15
N ASP A 102 10.98 9.66 9.74
CA ASP A 102 12.25 9.13 10.27
C ASP A 102 12.36 7.60 10.20
N GLY A 103 11.90 7.03 9.10
CA GLY A 103 11.89 5.58 8.89
C GLY A 103 10.81 4.80 9.65
N PHE A 104 9.98 5.46 10.46
CA PHE A 104 8.79 4.85 11.04
C PHE A 104 7.67 4.86 10.01
N ILE A 105 7.27 3.67 9.56
CA ILE A 105 6.35 3.46 8.46
C ILE A 105 4.93 3.28 9.00
N ALA A 106 3.96 3.89 8.33
CA ALA A 106 2.55 3.58 8.43
C ALA A 106 2.00 3.34 7.04
N ASN A 107 1.28 2.23 6.87
CA ASN A 107 0.55 1.90 5.65
C ASN A 107 -0.93 1.84 5.97
N VAL A 108 -1.75 2.33 5.06
CA VAL A 108 -3.20 2.28 5.20
C VAL A 108 -3.86 1.99 3.86
N ALA A 109 -4.88 1.14 3.90
CA ALA A 109 -5.68 0.81 2.74
C ALA A 109 -7.18 0.94 3.04
N HIS A 110 -7.97 1.21 2.01
CA HIS A 110 -9.42 1.25 2.10
C HIS A 110 -10.09 0.80 0.82
N THR A 111 -11.18 0.05 0.97
CA THR A 111 -12.00 -0.43 -0.15
C THR A 111 -13.40 0.14 -0.06
N PHE A 112 -13.88 0.76 -1.14
CA PHE A 112 -15.22 1.36 -1.22
C PHE A 112 -15.80 1.26 -2.63
N VAL A 113 -17.05 1.68 -2.78
CA VAL A 113 -17.73 1.76 -4.08
C VAL A 113 -17.97 3.24 -4.43
N VAL A 114 -17.59 3.62 -5.65
CA VAL A 114 -17.69 5.00 -6.14
C VAL A 114 -19.14 5.45 -6.21
N ASP A 115 -19.42 6.69 -5.74
CA ASP A 115 -20.70 7.40 -5.81
C ASP A 115 -21.91 6.66 -5.19
N VAL A 116 -21.66 5.70 -4.32
CA VAL A 116 -22.72 5.11 -3.52
C VAL A 116 -23.09 6.08 -2.40
N ALA A 117 -24.30 6.64 -2.47
CA ALA A 117 -24.81 7.52 -1.43
C ALA A 117 -24.74 6.83 -0.06
N GLN A 118 -24.38 7.56 1.00
CA GLN A 118 -24.21 7.03 2.37
C GLN A 118 -25.37 6.18 2.90
N ARG A 119 -26.56 6.33 2.31
CA ARG A 119 -27.76 5.56 2.67
C ARG A 119 -28.08 4.43 1.68
N THR A 120 -27.31 4.28 0.62
CA THR A 120 -27.51 3.21 -0.37
C THR A 120 -26.67 2.00 0.03
N GLN A 121 -27.32 0.90 0.28
CA GLN A 121 -26.63 -0.33 0.67
C GLN A 121 -25.96 -0.98 -0.54
N VAL A 122 -24.66 -1.21 -0.47
CA VAL A 122 -23.95 -2.06 -1.44
C VAL A 122 -24.44 -3.49 -1.28
N THR A 123 -24.77 -4.15 -2.39
CA THR A 123 -25.33 -5.51 -2.39
C THR A 123 -24.57 -6.46 -3.33
N GLY A 124 -24.87 -7.75 -3.27
CA GLY A 124 -24.28 -8.78 -4.13
C GLY A 124 -22.80 -9.03 -3.84
N ARG A 125 -22.08 -9.53 -4.84
CA ARG A 125 -20.67 -9.97 -4.66
C ARG A 125 -19.71 -8.85 -4.20
N LYS A 126 -19.97 -7.60 -4.54
CA LYS A 126 -19.17 -6.46 -4.03
C LYS A 126 -19.30 -6.33 -2.50
N ALA A 127 -20.53 -6.45 -1.99
CA ALA A 127 -20.77 -6.43 -0.55
C ALA A 127 -20.11 -7.62 0.16
N ASP A 128 -20.17 -8.82 -0.44
CA ASP A 128 -19.54 -10.01 0.12
C ASP A 128 -18.03 -9.82 0.27
N VAL A 129 -17.36 -9.31 -0.77
CA VAL A 129 -15.91 -9.05 -0.76
C VAL A 129 -15.54 -8.01 0.29
N ILE A 130 -16.25 -6.87 0.35
CA ILE A 130 -15.99 -5.81 1.35
C ILE A 130 -16.17 -6.38 2.77
N LYS A 131 -17.24 -7.14 2.99
CA LYS A 131 -17.50 -7.76 4.30
C LYS A 131 -16.45 -8.83 4.64
N ALA A 132 -16.02 -9.62 3.63
CA ALA A 132 -14.98 -10.63 3.82
C ALA A 132 -13.66 -10.01 4.26
N ILE A 133 -13.21 -8.94 3.58
CA ILE A 133 -12.00 -8.20 3.95
C ILE A 133 -12.10 -7.71 5.39
N HIS A 134 -13.20 -7.04 5.73
CA HIS A 134 -13.39 -6.52 7.10
C HIS A 134 -13.35 -7.61 8.17
N LEU A 135 -13.98 -8.76 7.94
CA LEU A 135 -13.92 -9.89 8.86
C LEU A 135 -12.52 -10.51 8.96
N CYS A 136 -11.78 -10.55 7.84
CA CYS A 136 -10.40 -11.01 7.83
C CYS A 136 -9.50 -10.07 8.64
N ASP A 137 -9.60 -8.76 8.42
CA ASP A 137 -8.85 -7.74 9.18
C ASP A 137 -9.11 -7.84 10.67
N GLU A 138 -10.38 -7.94 11.08
CA GLU A 138 -10.77 -8.13 12.48
C GLU A 138 -10.17 -9.40 13.09
N ALA A 139 -10.13 -10.50 12.33
CA ALA A 139 -9.53 -11.74 12.78
C ALA A 139 -8.02 -11.60 12.95
N VAL A 140 -7.34 -11.00 11.99
CA VAL A 140 -5.89 -10.75 12.03
C VAL A 140 -5.52 -9.84 13.20
N LEU A 141 -6.20 -8.70 13.37
CA LEU A 141 -5.95 -7.76 14.47
C LEU A 141 -6.05 -8.42 15.86
N ARG A 142 -6.95 -9.40 16.02
CA ARG A 142 -7.10 -10.14 17.28
C ARG A 142 -6.03 -11.19 17.53
N LEU A 143 -5.43 -11.70 16.45
CA LEU A 143 -4.47 -12.81 16.50
C LEU A 143 -3.01 -12.37 16.36
N VAL A 144 -2.73 -11.19 15.79
CA VAL A 144 -1.39 -10.60 15.77
C VAL A 144 -1.06 -10.07 17.16
N LYS A 145 -0.63 -11.00 18.02
CA LYS A 145 -0.26 -10.72 19.42
C LYS A 145 0.84 -11.69 19.88
N PRO A 146 1.63 -11.30 20.89
CA PRO A 146 2.68 -12.14 21.43
C PRO A 146 2.20 -13.55 21.83
N GLY A 147 2.99 -14.56 21.50
CA GLY A 147 2.71 -15.96 21.78
C GLY A 147 1.89 -16.69 20.72
N ASN A 148 1.29 -15.99 19.77
CA ASN A 148 0.63 -16.63 18.63
C ASN A 148 1.62 -16.86 17.48
N GLN A 149 1.31 -17.83 16.63
CA GLN A 149 2.07 -18.15 15.43
C GLN A 149 1.44 -17.57 14.18
N ASN A 150 2.26 -17.23 13.19
CA ASN A 150 1.82 -16.74 11.87
C ASN A 150 0.81 -17.70 11.20
N THR A 151 0.98 -19.00 11.34
CA THR A 151 0.08 -20.03 10.79
C THR A 151 -1.34 -19.95 11.36
N GLN A 152 -1.49 -19.64 12.66
CA GLN A 152 -2.80 -19.46 13.28
C GLN A 152 -3.55 -18.26 12.67
N VAL A 153 -2.82 -17.19 12.34
CA VAL A 153 -3.39 -16.01 11.68
C VAL A 153 -3.86 -16.39 10.27
N THR A 154 -3.02 -17.09 9.50
CA THR A 154 -3.35 -17.59 8.16
C THR A 154 -4.61 -18.46 8.16
N GLU A 155 -4.73 -19.40 9.09
CA GLU A 155 -5.90 -20.28 9.20
C GLU A 155 -7.18 -19.50 9.49
N ALA A 156 -7.14 -18.55 10.42
CA ALA A 156 -8.29 -17.73 10.77
C ALA A 156 -8.75 -16.84 9.61
N LEU A 157 -7.80 -16.23 8.90
CA LEU A 157 -8.05 -15.40 7.74
C LEU A 157 -8.75 -16.20 6.62
N ASN A 158 -8.23 -17.39 6.28
CA ASN A 158 -8.83 -18.26 5.29
C ASN A 158 -10.26 -18.66 5.68
N LYS A 159 -10.47 -19.03 6.95
CA LYS A 159 -11.80 -19.39 7.47
C LYS A 159 -12.79 -18.23 7.37
N ALA A 160 -12.35 -17.01 7.70
CA ALA A 160 -13.19 -15.82 7.59
C ALA A 160 -13.58 -15.52 6.13
N ALA A 161 -12.63 -15.53 5.19
CA ALA A 161 -12.90 -15.29 3.77
C ALA A 161 -13.86 -16.34 3.17
N HIS A 162 -13.59 -17.62 3.41
CA HIS A 162 -14.40 -18.72 2.88
C HIS A 162 -15.83 -18.70 3.43
N SER A 163 -16.08 -18.17 4.62
CA SER A 163 -17.44 -18.04 5.16
C SER A 163 -18.38 -17.17 4.30
N LEU A 164 -17.80 -16.32 3.44
CA LEU A 164 -18.52 -15.47 2.47
C LEU A 164 -18.28 -15.89 1.01
N ASN A 165 -17.85 -17.13 0.78
CA ASN A 165 -17.48 -17.65 -0.55
C ASN A 165 -16.45 -16.75 -1.26
N CYS A 166 -15.51 -16.20 -0.49
CA CYS A 166 -14.38 -15.42 -0.99
C CYS A 166 -13.09 -16.19 -0.76
N THR A 167 -12.07 -15.90 -1.57
CA THR A 167 -10.77 -16.58 -1.51
C THR A 167 -9.67 -15.54 -1.27
N PRO A 168 -8.82 -15.70 -0.25
CA PRO A 168 -7.65 -14.84 -0.08
C PRO A 168 -6.72 -14.94 -1.29
N ILE A 169 -6.11 -13.83 -1.69
CA ILE A 169 -5.19 -13.80 -2.82
C ILE A 169 -3.93 -14.60 -2.50
N GLU A 170 -3.56 -15.46 -3.45
CA GLU A 170 -2.40 -16.35 -3.33
C GLU A 170 -1.08 -15.57 -3.25
N GLY A 171 -0.21 -15.94 -2.30
CA GLY A 171 1.12 -15.38 -2.15
C GLY A 171 1.19 -13.98 -1.52
N MET A 172 0.06 -13.33 -1.25
CA MET A 172 0.05 -12.05 -0.54
C MET A 172 0.37 -12.25 0.93
N LEU A 173 1.11 -11.30 1.48
CA LEU A 173 1.63 -11.42 2.84
C LEU A 173 1.53 -10.11 3.63
N SER A 174 1.27 -10.26 4.91
CA SER A 174 1.55 -9.24 5.93
C SER A 174 2.97 -9.45 6.45
N HIS A 175 3.66 -8.38 6.80
CA HIS A 175 5.07 -8.44 7.16
C HIS A 175 5.43 -7.54 8.33
N GLN A 176 6.50 -7.92 9.04
CA GLN A 176 7.03 -7.13 10.13
C GLN A 176 7.63 -5.82 9.61
N LEU A 177 7.39 -4.72 10.33
CA LEU A 177 8.00 -3.42 10.10
C LEU A 177 9.04 -3.13 11.19
N LYS A 178 10.18 -2.54 10.79
CA LYS A 178 11.17 -1.96 11.70
C LYS A 178 11.51 -0.55 11.22
N GLN A 179 12.09 0.28 12.08
CA GLN A 179 12.57 1.60 11.66
C GLN A 179 13.55 1.44 10.48
N HIS A 180 13.31 2.12 9.36
CA HIS A 180 14.05 2.01 8.08
C HIS A 180 14.00 0.63 7.40
N VAL A 181 13.14 -0.30 7.85
CA VAL A 181 12.98 -1.61 7.22
C VAL A 181 11.50 -1.83 6.92
N VAL A 182 11.17 -1.83 5.63
CA VAL A 182 9.80 -2.04 5.14
C VAL A 182 9.44 -3.52 5.18
N ASP A 183 10.37 -4.40 4.84
CA ASP A 183 10.15 -5.84 4.68
C ASP A 183 11.00 -6.60 5.71
N GLY A 184 10.45 -6.79 6.88
CA GLY A 184 11.10 -7.51 7.98
C GLY A 184 11.06 -9.02 7.80
N GLU A 185 11.81 -9.73 8.63
CA GLU A 185 12.03 -11.18 8.50
C GLU A 185 10.77 -12.02 8.72
N LYS A 186 9.86 -11.58 9.58
CA LYS A 186 8.65 -12.32 9.93
C LYS A 186 7.49 -11.97 9.02
N THR A 187 6.89 -12.98 8.40
CA THR A 187 5.77 -12.82 7.48
C THR A 187 4.56 -13.68 7.86
N ILE A 188 3.37 -13.23 7.46
CA ILE A 188 2.10 -13.94 7.58
C ILE A 188 1.53 -14.03 6.18
N ILE A 189 1.62 -15.19 5.53
CA ILE A 189 1.10 -15.39 4.18
C ILE A 189 -0.36 -15.80 4.26
N GLN A 190 -1.25 -15.05 3.63
CA GLN A 190 -2.69 -15.27 3.75
C GLN A 190 -3.19 -16.49 2.99
N ASN A 191 -2.59 -16.83 1.84
CA ASN A 191 -2.91 -18.03 1.06
C ASN A 191 -1.62 -18.56 0.44
N LEU A 192 -1.13 -19.66 0.99
CA LEU A 192 0.16 -20.25 0.63
C LEU A 192 0.08 -21.01 -0.69
N THR A 193 0.97 -20.70 -1.63
CA THR A 193 1.22 -21.55 -2.80
C THR A 193 1.77 -22.91 -2.36
N ASP A 194 1.74 -23.92 -3.22
CA ASP A 194 2.27 -25.23 -2.88
C ASP A 194 3.77 -25.22 -2.60
N GLN A 195 4.52 -24.29 -3.19
CA GLN A 195 5.93 -24.08 -2.87
C GLN A 195 6.08 -23.41 -1.50
N GLN A 196 5.33 -22.36 -1.23
CA GLN A 196 5.38 -21.67 0.06
C GLN A 196 4.97 -22.56 1.24
N LYS A 197 4.04 -23.51 1.04
CA LYS A 197 3.69 -24.50 2.09
C LYS A 197 4.88 -25.35 2.54
N LYS A 198 5.86 -25.57 1.65
CA LYS A 198 7.08 -26.35 1.96
C LYS A 198 8.14 -25.50 2.64
N ASP A 199 8.26 -24.24 2.24
CA ASP A 199 9.39 -23.39 2.56
C ASP A 199 9.05 -22.33 3.64
N HIS A 200 7.76 -22.08 3.91
CA HIS A 200 7.35 -21.04 4.86
C HIS A 200 7.62 -21.46 6.30
N GLU A 201 8.48 -20.66 6.94
CA GLU A 201 8.88 -20.88 8.32
C GLU A 201 7.74 -20.50 9.29
N LYS A 202 7.52 -21.37 10.28
CA LYS A 202 6.62 -21.06 11.39
C LYS A 202 7.34 -20.16 12.37
N VAL A 203 6.79 -18.97 12.57
CA VAL A 203 7.35 -17.99 13.48
C VAL A 203 6.34 -17.59 14.54
N GLU A 204 6.83 -17.35 15.75
CA GLU A 204 6.05 -16.81 16.85
C GLU A 204 6.13 -15.27 16.84
N LEU A 205 4.98 -14.62 17.05
CA LEU A 205 4.87 -13.18 17.18
C LEU A 205 5.33 -12.77 18.58
N ALA A 206 6.18 -11.73 18.67
CA ALA A 206 6.78 -11.33 19.92
C ALA A 206 6.30 -9.93 20.37
N VAL A 207 6.65 -9.58 21.61
CA VAL A 207 6.38 -8.26 22.17
C VAL A 207 7.21 -7.18 21.46
N HIS A 208 6.65 -6.01 21.26
CA HIS A 208 7.28 -4.85 20.59
C HIS A 208 7.57 -5.05 19.10
N GLU A 209 6.90 -5.99 18.46
CA GLU A 209 6.89 -6.10 17.00
C GLU A 209 5.74 -5.29 16.40
N VAL A 210 5.97 -4.68 15.24
CA VAL A 210 4.99 -3.94 14.47
C VAL A 210 4.82 -4.65 13.13
N TYR A 211 3.60 -4.78 12.67
CA TYR A 211 3.28 -5.45 11.40
C TYR A 211 2.45 -4.55 10.50
N ALA A 212 2.79 -4.52 9.21
CA ALA A 212 1.87 -4.13 8.17
C ALA A 212 0.92 -5.29 7.90
N VAL A 213 -0.35 -5.11 8.23
CA VAL A 213 -1.39 -6.10 7.96
C VAL A 213 -1.97 -5.80 6.60
N ASP A 214 -1.70 -6.68 5.63
CA ASP A 214 -2.18 -6.58 4.26
C ASP A 214 -3.11 -7.75 3.98
N VAL A 215 -4.41 -7.45 3.74
CA VAL A 215 -5.43 -8.45 3.48
C VAL A 215 -6.09 -8.19 2.14
N LEU A 216 -5.90 -9.11 1.20
CA LEU A 216 -6.50 -9.07 -0.13
C LEU A 216 -7.37 -10.30 -0.37
N VAL A 217 -8.62 -10.07 -0.76
CA VAL A 217 -9.62 -11.12 -0.94
C VAL A 217 -10.29 -10.97 -2.30
N SER A 218 -10.53 -12.11 -2.97
CA SER A 218 -11.24 -12.19 -4.25
C SER A 218 -12.57 -12.91 -4.13
N SER A 219 -13.54 -12.51 -4.94
CA SER A 219 -14.76 -13.28 -5.17
C SER A 219 -14.56 -14.45 -6.15
N GLY A 220 -13.38 -14.61 -6.73
CA GLY A 220 -12.98 -15.65 -7.66
C GLY A 220 -11.93 -16.60 -7.09
N GLU A 221 -11.05 -17.12 -7.95
CA GLU A 221 -10.05 -18.14 -7.59
C GLU A 221 -8.92 -17.65 -6.69
N GLY A 222 -8.71 -16.34 -6.55
CA GLY A 222 -7.67 -15.77 -5.71
C GLY A 222 -6.24 -15.93 -6.27
N LYS A 223 -6.08 -16.29 -7.53
CA LYS A 223 -4.77 -16.44 -8.16
C LYS A 223 -4.13 -15.09 -8.49
N ASN A 224 -2.85 -14.97 -8.18
CA ASN A 224 -2.05 -13.79 -8.52
C ASN A 224 -1.09 -14.13 -9.68
N PRO A 225 -1.29 -13.59 -10.89
CA PRO A 225 -0.45 -13.87 -12.05
C PRO A 225 0.87 -13.10 -12.06
N SER A 226 1.35 -12.57 -10.95
CA SER A 226 2.56 -11.76 -10.89
C SER A 226 3.77 -12.45 -11.51
N LYS A 227 4.54 -11.71 -12.32
CA LYS A 227 5.80 -12.17 -12.93
C LYS A 227 6.96 -11.41 -12.32
N GLN A 228 8.01 -12.12 -11.94
CA GLN A 228 9.27 -11.49 -11.55
C GLN A 228 10.02 -10.96 -12.77
N HIS A 229 10.47 -9.72 -12.72
CA HIS A 229 11.27 -9.07 -13.75
C HIS A 229 12.65 -8.71 -13.20
N GLY A 230 13.71 -9.20 -13.84
CA GLY A 230 15.08 -8.82 -13.52
C GLY A 230 15.55 -7.62 -14.33
N LEU A 231 16.40 -6.77 -13.77
CA LEU A 231 17.04 -5.66 -14.48
C LEU A 231 18.08 -6.20 -15.46
N LYS A 232 17.92 -5.91 -16.76
CA LYS A 232 18.80 -6.41 -17.82
C LYS A 232 19.62 -5.31 -18.51
N MET A 233 19.19 -4.07 -18.43
CA MET A 233 19.80 -2.95 -19.16
C MET A 233 20.73 -2.15 -18.26
N LYS A 234 21.86 -1.66 -18.80
CA LYS A 234 22.79 -0.78 -18.07
C LYS A 234 22.13 0.50 -17.55
N THR A 235 21.23 1.08 -18.33
CA THR A 235 20.42 2.24 -17.93
C THR A 235 19.51 1.95 -16.74
N SER A 236 18.94 0.73 -16.66
CA SER A 236 18.14 0.30 -15.51
C SER A 236 18.97 0.16 -14.24
N HIS A 237 20.21 -0.31 -14.36
CA HIS A 237 21.13 -0.37 -13.21
C HIS A 237 21.58 1.02 -12.75
N ALA A 238 21.85 1.95 -13.67
CA ALA A 238 22.20 3.33 -13.33
C ALA A 238 21.03 4.05 -12.65
N PHE A 239 19.82 3.88 -13.16
CA PHE A 239 18.60 4.39 -12.55
C PHE A 239 18.40 3.83 -11.13
N PHE A 240 18.54 2.52 -10.95
CA PHE A 240 18.42 1.87 -9.65
C PHE A 240 19.45 2.41 -8.64
N SER A 241 20.69 2.59 -9.07
CA SER A 241 21.74 3.18 -8.21
C SER A 241 21.41 4.61 -7.76
N GLU A 242 20.78 5.40 -8.62
CA GLU A 242 20.33 6.76 -8.25
C GLU A 242 19.15 6.72 -7.27
N VAL A 243 18.20 5.82 -7.49
CA VAL A 243 17.09 5.57 -6.56
C VAL A 243 17.62 5.21 -5.16
N GLU A 244 18.56 4.27 -5.09
CA GLU A 244 19.16 3.81 -3.84
C GLU A 244 19.84 4.96 -3.08
N LYS A 245 20.53 5.87 -3.77
CA LYS A 245 21.11 7.06 -3.15
C LYS A 245 20.08 8.03 -2.58
N CYS A 246 18.96 8.21 -3.29
CA CYS A 246 17.93 9.19 -2.90
C CYS A 246 17.00 8.69 -1.80
N PHE A 247 16.63 7.42 -1.86
CA PHE A 247 15.56 6.84 -1.03
C PHE A 247 16.05 5.76 -0.05
N ASP A 248 17.32 5.31 -0.20
CA ASP A 248 17.89 4.25 0.63
C ASP A 248 17.04 2.96 0.56
N ALA A 249 16.63 2.40 1.70
CA ALA A 249 15.76 1.23 1.78
C ALA A 249 14.26 1.56 1.72
N MET A 250 13.88 2.83 1.53
CA MET A 250 12.48 3.24 1.49
C MET A 250 11.87 3.06 0.11
N PRO A 251 10.64 2.56 0.01
CA PRO A 251 9.88 2.56 -1.23
C PRO A 251 9.72 3.97 -1.80
N PHE A 252 9.65 4.07 -3.10
CA PHE A 252 9.52 5.33 -3.81
C PHE A 252 8.47 5.21 -4.92
N THR A 253 7.94 6.36 -5.36
CA THR A 253 7.08 6.40 -6.54
C THR A 253 7.84 6.92 -7.76
N LEU A 254 7.67 6.25 -8.89
CA LEU A 254 8.24 6.69 -10.16
C LEU A 254 7.72 8.06 -10.61
N ARG A 255 6.54 8.48 -10.17
CA ARG A 255 5.98 9.81 -10.46
C ARG A 255 6.86 10.93 -9.91
N LEU A 256 7.34 10.81 -8.67
CA LEU A 256 8.24 11.79 -8.05
C LEU A 256 9.61 11.81 -8.71
N GLN A 257 10.14 10.65 -9.06
CA GLN A 257 11.49 10.53 -9.61
C GLN A 257 11.61 11.11 -11.02
N LEU A 258 10.59 10.90 -11.86
CA LEU A 258 10.54 11.53 -13.18
C LEU A 258 10.59 13.07 -13.07
N THR A 259 9.98 13.64 -12.06
CA THR A 259 10.02 15.09 -11.81
C THR A 259 11.41 15.55 -11.36
N LEU A 260 12.11 14.80 -10.53
CA LEU A 260 13.44 15.13 -10.05
C LEU A 260 14.53 14.95 -11.11
N VAL A 261 14.45 13.87 -11.89
CA VAL A 261 15.45 13.55 -12.96
C VAL A 261 15.23 14.43 -14.19
N LEU A 262 14.00 14.69 -14.60
CA LEU A 262 13.69 15.55 -15.75
C LEU A 262 13.67 17.04 -15.41
N GLY A 263 13.44 17.41 -14.16
CA GLY A 263 13.49 18.80 -13.70
C GLY A 263 14.89 19.39 -13.60
N GLY A 264 15.94 18.55 -13.59
CA GLY A 264 17.34 18.98 -13.62
C GLY A 264 17.87 19.38 -15.02
N GLU A 265 17.16 19.05 -16.12
CA GLU A 265 17.56 19.34 -17.50
C GLU A 265 16.48 20.01 -18.35
N ALA A 266 15.54 20.71 -17.77
CA ALA A 266 14.69 21.61 -18.54
C ALA A 266 15.45 22.92 -18.83
N SER A 267 16.54 22.86 -19.59
CA SER A 267 17.08 24.02 -20.31
C SER A 267 16.05 24.42 -21.37
N GLN A 268 15.64 25.70 -21.31
CA GLN A 268 14.70 26.34 -22.21
C GLN A 268 15.04 26.09 -23.69
N PRO A 269 14.05 25.94 -24.56
CA PRO A 269 14.32 25.96 -26.00
C PRO A 269 14.85 27.35 -26.36
N GLN A 270 16.06 27.39 -26.87
CA GLN A 270 16.58 28.58 -27.51
C GLN A 270 15.73 28.89 -28.76
N GLU A 271 14.98 29.95 -28.71
CA GLU A 271 14.43 30.58 -29.90
C GLU A 271 15.58 31.03 -30.77
N THR A 272 15.80 30.34 -31.89
CA THR A 272 16.61 30.86 -32.96
C THR A 272 15.76 31.81 -33.81
N LYS A 273 16.25 33.05 -33.90
CA LYS A 273 15.76 34.10 -34.82
C LYS A 273 15.84 33.68 -36.29
#